data_7e826a53af4f2ffaf8df7d79f3118893
#
_entry.id   7e826a53af4f2ffaf8df7d79f3118893
#
_cell.length_a   1.000
_cell.length_b   1.000
_cell.length_c   1.000
_cell.angle_alpha   90.00
_cell.angle_beta   90.00
_cell.angle_gamma   90.00
#
_symmetry.space_group_name_H-M   'P 1'
#
loop_
_entity.id
_entity.type
_entity.pdbx_description
1 polymer ?
#
loop_
_entity_poly.entity_id
_entity_poly.type
_entity_poly.pdbx_seq_one_letter_code
_entity_poly.pdbx_strand_id
1 'polypeptide(L)'
;MLLGFTWHFTPGFAYPRNRCSIPNHCPLLLLSSDSAISERRGKPRLYEKFGMKNAAGKFGMKNDSNTWGLTPAELRKLRSLKTPHGIQRLLDDMPYHLADSAWSPRRVLRENTSHCYEGALFAAAALRVIGYPPLILDLEAEHDTDHVIAVYRNPIDGHWGSVAKSNYTGCRYREPVYRSLRELALSYFDVYFNQRGERTLRTFSRPVPMRRFDPLHWMTTEKPVWFVAEYLLTISHYPLITRAQAKRLHRLDGRSFRAGCLERAEKKL
;
A
#
# COMPACT_ATOMS: atom_id res chain seq x y z
N MET A 1 14.27 -38.61 5.39
CA MET A 1 14.13 -38.08 6.76
C MET A 1 13.58 -36.66 6.62
N LEU A 2 12.27 -36.52 6.76
CA LEU A 2 11.53 -35.26 6.60
C LEU A 2 11.51 -34.55 7.95
N LEU A 3 12.24 -33.48 8.12
CA LEU A 3 12.13 -32.62 9.29
C LEU A 3 11.09 -31.54 8.98
N GLY A 4 9.88 -31.74 9.52
CA GLY A 4 8.81 -30.75 9.51
C GLY A 4 9.16 -29.62 10.46
N PHE A 5 9.32 -28.40 9.93
CA PHE A 5 9.30 -27.18 10.73
C PHE A 5 7.86 -26.76 10.97
N THR A 6 7.35 -27.12 12.12
CA THR A 6 6.13 -26.58 12.70
C THR A 6 6.45 -25.19 13.25
N TRP A 7 5.83 -24.16 12.67
CA TRP A 7 5.83 -22.82 13.24
C TRP A 7 4.94 -22.82 14.47
N HIS A 8 5.54 -22.75 15.65
CA HIS A 8 4.83 -22.41 16.86
C HIS A 8 4.56 -20.91 16.87
N PHE A 9 3.32 -20.55 16.56
CA PHE A 9 2.79 -19.24 16.93
C PHE A 9 2.66 -19.23 18.45
N THR A 10 3.47 -18.41 19.13
CA THR A 10 3.19 -18.02 20.50
C THR A 10 1.93 -17.16 20.49
N PRO A 11 0.86 -17.53 21.22
CA PRO A 11 -0.36 -16.73 21.27
C PRO A 11 -0.15 -15.60 22.26
N GLY A 12 0.13 -14.41 21.76
CA GLY A 12 0.44 -13.27 22.62
C GLY A 12 -0.16 -11.92 22.18
N PHE A 13 -0.99 -11.87 21.14
CA PHE A 13 -1.88 -10.72 20.89
C PHE A 13 -3.10 -11.19 20.09
N ALA A 14 -4.14 -11.57 20.82
CA ALA A 14 -5.44 -11.81 20.25
C ALA A 14 -6.07 -10.46 19.85
N TYR A 15 -6.15 -10.19 18.56
CA TYR A 15 -6.98 -9.11 18.03
C TYR A 15 -8.45 -9.43 18.30
N PRO A 16 -9.21 -8.59 19.01
CA PRO A 16 -10.63 -8.83 19.22
C PRO A 16 -11.39 -8.65 17.91
N ARG A 17 -11.81 -9.74 17.32
CA ARG A 17 -12.83 -9.75 16.26
C ARG A 17 -14.19 -9.50 16.89
N ASN A 18 -14.57 -8.27 17.08
CA ASN A 18 -15.96 -7.94 17.38
C ASN A 18 -16.75 -7.89 16.07
N ARG A 19 -17.47 -8.97 15.79
CA ARG A 19 -18.58 -8.97 14.84
C ARG A 19 -19.71 -8.16 15.47
N CYS A 20 -19.97 -6.96 14.96
CA CYS A 20 -21.22 -6.26 15.22
C CYS A 20 -22.30 -6.88 14.32
N SER A 21 -23.20 -7.63 14.90
CA SER A 21 -24.43 -8.13 14.30
C SER A 21 -25.39 -6.96 14.10
N ILE A 22 -25.75 -6.61 12.87
CA ILE A 22 -26.84 -5.69 12.55
C ILE A 22 -28.06 -6.53 12.20
N PRO A 23 -29.23 -6.30 12.84
CA PRO A 23 -30.46 -7.03 12.57
C PRO A 23 -31.05 -6.67 11.20
N ASN A 24 -31.53 -7.69 10.49
CA ASN A 24 -32.42 -7.53 9.34
C ASN A 24 -33.71 -6.86 9.77
N HIS A 25 -34.07 -5.73 9.11
CA HIS A 25 -35.43 -5.37 8.71
C HIS A 25 -35.42 -3.99 8.07
N CYS A 26 -35.61 -3.95 6.77
CA CYS A 26 -36.39 -2.89 6.11
C CYS A 26 -36.89 -3.37 4.73
N PRO A 27 -38.12 -3.04 4.36
CA PRO A 27 -38.84 -3.74 3.30
C PRO A 27 -38.62 -3.19 1.89
N LEU A 28 -38.93 -4.05 0.94
CA LEU A 28 -38.98 -3.79 -0.50
C LEU A 28 -39.81 -2.53 -0.82
N LEU A 29 -39.29 -1.70 -1.70
CA LEU A 29 -40.05 -0.87 -2.61
C LEU A 29 -39.52 -1.08 -4.04
N LEU A 30 -40.29 -1.82 -4.80
CA LEU A 30 -40.25 -1.90 -6.26
C LEU A 30 -40.70 -0.54 -6.83
N LEU A 31 -39.88 0.07 -7.67
CA LEU A 31 -40.35 1.00 -8.69
C LEU A 31 -39.55 0.81 -9.98
N SER A 32 -40.32 0.70 -11.01
CA SER A 32 -40.09 0.39 -12.41
C SER A 32 -39.34 1.49 -13.20
N SER A 33 -38.59 1.00 -14.19
CA SER A 33 -38.44 1.49 -15.58
C SER A 33 -38.18 2.96 -15.91
N ASP A 34 -37.15 3.09 -16.73
CA ASP A 34 -37.00 3.91 -17.94
C ASP A 34 -36.61 5.40 -17.88
N SER A 35 -35.60 5.61 -18.70
CA SER A 35 -35.29 6.79 -19.52
C SER A 35 -34.64 8.00 -18.85
N ALA A 36 -33.56 8.33 -19.45
CA ALA A 36 -32.95 9.62 -19.77
C ALA A 36 -31.49 9.74 -19.34
N ILE A 37 -30.63 9.55 -20.33
CA ILE A 37 -29.30 10.11 -20.37
C ILE A 37 -29.44 11.63 -20.30
N SER A 38 -29.15 12.21 -19.15
CA SER A 38 -28.98 13.65 -18.98
C SER A 38 -27.59 13.92 -18.48
N GLU A 39 -26.80 14.58 -19.32
CA GLU A 39 -25.57 15.23 -18.96
C GLU A 39 -25.72 16.04 -17.67
N ARG A 40 -25.14 15.57 -16.58
CA ARG A 40 -24.95 16.41 -15.39
C ARG A 40 -23.51 16.87 -15.31
N ARG A 41 -23.31 18.10 -15.76
CA ARG A 41 -22.13 18.92 -15.45
C ARG A 41 -21.90 18.94 -13.93
N GLY A 42 -20.66 18.62 -13.51
CA GLY A 42 -20.02 19.27 -12.38
C GLY A 42 -20.53 18.93 -10.99
N LYS A 43 -20.21 17.73 -10.48
CA LYS A 43 -19.98 17.61 -9.03
C LYS A 43 -18.49 17.75 -8.77
N PRO A 44 -18.04 18.60 -7.79
CA PRO A 44 -16.63 18.72 -7.44
C PRO A 44 -16.07 17.35 -7.08
N ARG A 45 -14.92 16.99 -7.67
CA ARG A 45 -14.26 15.72 -7.36
C ARG A 45 -13.87 15.75 -5.88
N LEU A 46 -13.97 14.60 -5.22
CA LEU A 46 -13.73 14.38 -3.78
C LEU A 46 -12.42 15.03 -3.27
N TYR A 47 -11.48 15.32 -4.17
CA TYR A 47 -10.17 15.92 -3.91
C TYR A 47 -10.20 17.41 -3.57
N GLU A 48 -11.18 18.17 -4.05
CA GLU A 48 -11.31 19.60 -3.73
C GLU A 48 -11.71 19.85 -2.27
N LYS A 49 -12.43 18.88 -1.67
CA LYS A 49 -12.78 18.92 -0.24
C LYS A 49 -11.58 18.76 0.71
N PHE A 50 -10.44 18.28 0.22
CA PHE A 50 -9.23 18.08 1.02
C PHE A 50 -8.13 19.10 0.77
N GLY A 51 -8.43 20.25 0.14
CA GLY A 51 -7.46 21.34 -0.05
C GLY A 51 -6.34 21.01 -1.04
N MET A 52 -6.49 19.99 -1.87
CA MET A 52 -5.55 19.67 -2.95
C MET A 52 -5.87 20.51 -4.18
N LYS A 53 -5.36 21.73 -4.25
CA LYS A 53 -5.34 22.55 -5.47
C LYS A 53 -4.55 21.81 -6.55
N ASN A 54 -5.08 21.76 -7.78
CA ASN A 54 -4.41 21.20 -8.95
C ASN A 54 -3.01 21.80 -9.09
N ALA A 55 -1.98 21.03 -8.81
CA ALA A 55 -0.61 21.42 -9.04
C ALA A 55 -0.22 21.16 -10.50
N ALA A 56 -0.89 21.85 -11.43
CA ALA A 56 -0.35 22.16 -12.76
C ALA A 56 0.47 23.44 -12.61
N GLY A 57 1.54 23.38 -11.86
CA GLY A 57 2.46 24.50 -11.63
C GLY A 57 3.88 23.97 -11.67
N LYS A 58 4.70 24.58 -12.51
CA LYS A 58 6.13 24.39 -12.68
C LYS A 58 6.77 23.83 -11.40
N PHE A 59 7.42 22.67 -11.49
CA PHE A 59 8.31 22.16 -10.45
C PHE A 59 9.48 23.13 -10.27
N GLY A 60 9.22 24.28 -9.67
CA GLY A 60 10.23 25.12 -9.08
C GLY A 60 10.64 24.43 -7.79
N MET A 61 11.88 23.97 -7.69
CA MET A 61 12.51 23.57 -6.44
C MET A 61 12.46 24.79 -5.50
N LYS A 62 11.35 24.94 -4.75
CA LYS A 62 11.36 25.82 -3.58
C LYS A 62 12.33 25.16 -2.60
N ASN A 63 13.32 25.91 -2.19
CA ASN A 63 14.19 25.60 -1.06
C ASN A 63 13.31 25.58 0.20
N ASP A 64 12.59 24.47 0.41
CA ASP A 64 11.86 24.25 1.64
C ASP A 64 12.89 23.89 2.72
N SER A 65 13.05 24.80 3.68
CA SER A 65 13.81 24.61 4.91
C SER A 65 13.29 23.47 5.79
N ASN A 66 12.24 22.77 5.33
CA ASN A 66 11.62 21.68 6.05
C ASN A 66 12.40 20.38 5.84
N THR A 67 13.12 19.96 6.86
CA THR A 67 13.91 18.71 6.86
C THR A 67 13.12 17.51 7.36
N TRP A 68 11.92 17.69 7.92
CA TRP A 68 11.12 16.66 8.60
C TRP A 68 11.92 15.84 9.63
N GLY A 69 12.95 16.44 10.23
CA GLY A 69 13.87 15.81 11.17
C GLY A 69 14.97 14.96 10.52
N LEU A 70 15.03 14.87 9.18
CA LEU A 70 16.11 14.19 8.46
C LEU A 70 17.40 15.01 8.48
N THR A 71 18.54 14.32 8.57
CA THR A 71 19.85 14.94 8.46
C THR A 71 20.15 15.38 7.01
N PRO A 72 21.09 16.31 6.79
CA PRO A 72 21.50 16.68 5.43
C PRO A 72 21.98 15.51 4.57
N ALA A 73 22.61 14.49 5.18
CA ALA A 73 23.06 13.28 4.48
C ALA A 73 21.87 12.42 4.02
N GLU A 74 20.90 12.17 4.91
CA GLU A 74 19.66 11.46 4.58
C GLU A 74 18.87 12.17 3.47
N LEU A 75 18.73 13.49 3.57
CA LEU A 75 18.06 14.29 2.53
C LEU A 75 18.77 14.19 1.17
N ARG A 76 20.10 14.29 1.14
CA ARG A 76 20.86 14.11 -0.10
C ARG A 76 20.63 12.71 -0.70
N LYS A 77 20.69 11.67 0.14
CA LYS A 77 20.43 10.28 -0.32
C LYS A 77 19.04 10.13 -0.90
N LEU A 78 17.99 10.60 -0.21
CA LEU A 78 16.62 10.51 -0.72
C LEU A 78 16.39 11.36 -1.96
N ARG A 79 16.94 12.59 -2.03
CA ARG A 79 16.87 13.44 -3.24
C ARG A 79 17.57 12.82 -4.44
N SER A 80 18.64 12.05 -4.23
CA SER A 80 19.38 11.39 -5.33
C SER A 80 18.55 10.31 -6.05
N LEU A 81 17.44 9.83 -5.46
CA LEU A 81 16.53 8.86 -6.07
C LEU A 81 15.71 9.45 -7.21
N LYS A 82 15.47 10.78 -7.22
CA LYS A 82 14.87 11.61 -8.28
C LYS A 82 13.46 11.26 -8.72
N THR A 83 13.09 9.98 -8.79
CA THR A 83 11.81 9.50 -9.34
C THR A 83 11.21 8.39 -8.47
N PRO A 84 9.89 8.13 -8.56
CA PRO A 84 9.27 6.97 -7.91
C PRO A 84 9.93 5.63 -8.31
N HIS A 85 10.30 5.47 -9.57
CA HIS A 85 11.04 4.28 -10.03
C HIS A 85 12.44 4.19 -9.41
N GLY A 86 13.14 5.33 -9.20
CA GLY A 86 14.42 5.34 -8.49
C GLY A 86 14.29 4.90 -7.02
N ILE A 87 13.16 5.24 -6.38
CA ILE A 87 12.84 4.74 -5.02
C ILE A 87 12.61 3.22 -5.06
N GLN A 88 11.86 2.73 -6.05
CA GLN A 88 11.63 1.29 -6.21
C GLN A 88 12.94 0.52 -6.39
N ARG A 89 13.84 0.98 -7.25
CA ARG A 89 15.14 0.34 -7.46
C ARG A 89 15.93 0.20 -6.16
N LEU A 90 15.98 1.26 -5.33
CA LEU A 90 16.63 1.17 -4.03
C LEU A 90 15.97 0.11 -3.13
N LEU A 91 14.64 0.04 -3.12
CA LEU A 91 13.93 -0.99 -2.35
C LEU A 91 14.16 -2.40 -2.91
N ASP A 92 14.29 -2.56 -4.22
CA ASP A 92 14.58 -3.85 -4.84
C ASP A 92 15.98 -4.36 -4.47
N ASP A 93 16.97 -3.44 -4.40
CA ASP A 93 18.35 -3.77 -3.98
C ASP A 93 18.46 -4.09 -2.47
N MET A 94 17.49 -3.66 -1.65
CA MET A 94 17.48 -3.98 -0.21
C MET A 94 17.05 -5.43 0.03
N PRO A 95 17.72 -6.19 0.90
CA PRO A 95 17.20 -7.48 1.36
C PRO A 95 15.80 -7.35 1.98
N TYR A 96 14.97 -8.37 1.81
CA TYR A 96 13.69 -8.46 2.51
C TYR A 96 13.90 -9.13 3.86
N HIS A 97 13.51 -8.51 4.97
CA HIS A 97 13.57 -9.14 6.27
C HIS A 97 12.22 -9.66 6.75
N LEU A 98 12.26 -10.80 7.45
CA LEU A 98 11.07 -11.46 8.03
C LEU A 98 11.07 -11.20 9.54
N ALA A 99 10.87 -9.95 9.95
CA ALA A 99 10.79 -9.59 11.35
C ALA A 99 9.41 -8.98 11.65
N ASP A 100 8.90 -9.23 12.85
CA ASP A 100 7.75 -8.51 13.40
C ASP A 100 8.23 -7.16 13.94
N SER A 101 8.34 -6.20 13.04
CA SER A 101 8.90 -4.88 13.32
C SER A 101 8.12 -3.78 12.60
N ALA A 102 8.30 -2.55 13.06
CA ALA A 102 7.69 -1.36 12.48
C ALA A 102 8.72 -0.21 12.50
N TRP A 103 9.70 -0.28 11.62
CA TRP A 103 10.78 0.70 11.58
C TRP A 103 10.38 1.98 10.87
N SER A 104 10.90 3.10 11.38
CA SER A 104 10.80 4.37 10.69
C SER A 104 11.63 4.36 9.39
N PRO A 105 11.30 5.24 8.42
CA PRO A 105 12.11 5.44 7.21
C PRO A 105 13.61 5.66 7.45
N ARG A 106 13.97 6.41 8.51
CA ARG A 106 15.37 6.56 8.93
C ARG A 106 16.04 5.22 9.23
N ARG A 107 15.36 4.39 10.03
CA ARG A 107 15.91 3.10 10.42
C ARG A 107 16.02 2.16 9.22
N VAL A 108 15.03 2.12 8.33
CA VAL A 108 15.12 1.37 7.06
C VAL A 108 16.33 1.79 6.25
N LEU A 109 16.59 3.10 6.12
CA LEU A 109 17.76 3.62 5.39
C LEU A 109 19.09 3.21 6.03
N ARG A 110 19.16 3.22 7.36
CA ARG A 110 20.35 2.86 8.13
C ARG A 110 20.65 1.37 8.07
N GLU A 111 19.63 0.54 8.29
CA GLU A 111 19.77 -0.93 8.34
C GLU A 111 19.82 -1.55 6.93
N ASN A 112 19.45 -0.79 5.91
CA ASN A 112 19.42 -1.20 4.50
C ASN A 112 18.61 -2.49 4.26
N THR A 113 17.48 -2.65 4.95
CA THR A 113 16.54 -3.78 4.80
C THR A 113 15.15 -3.36 5.23
N SER A 114 14.11 -4.02 4.72
CA SER A 114 12.72 -3.78 5.11
C SER A 114 11.80 -4.92 4.67
N HIS A 115 10.66 -5.07 5.34
CA HIS A 115 9.51 -5.80 4.80
C HIS A 115 8.49 -4.83 4.14
N CYS A 116 7.32 -5.33 3.71
CA CYS A 116 6.36 -4.56 2.91
C CYS A 116 5.90 -3.25 3.59
N TYR A 117 5.49 -3.32 4.84
CA TYR A 117 4.99 -2.17 5.60
C TYR A 117 6.06 -1.07 5.74
N GLU A 118 7.25 -1.43 6.19
CA GLU A 118 8.37 -0.49 6.37
C GLU A 118 8.86 0.09 5.04
N GLY A 119 8.89 -0.75 4.00
CA GLY A 119 9.20 -0.33 2.64
C GLY A 119 8.21 0.69 2.09
N ALA A 120 6.91 0.54 2.40
CA ALA A 120 5.89 1.52 2.04
C ALA A 120 6.05 2.85 2.78
N LEU A 121 6.36 2.82 4.09
CA LEU A 121 6.66 4.02 4.86
C LEU A 121 7.91 4.74 4.33
N PHE A 122 8.98 3.98 4.04
CA PHE A 122 10.19 4.51 3.43
C PHE A 122 9.90 5.15 2.07
N ALA A 123 9.13 4.48 1.20
CA ALA A 123 8.75 5.00 -0.10
C ALA A 123 7.93 6.29 0.02
N ALA A 124 6.97 6.35 0.95
CA ALA A 124 6.19 7.57 1.19
C ALA A 124 7.07 8.74 1.67
N ALA A 125 8.07 8.47 2.52
CA ALA A 125 9.04 9.48 2.96
C ALA A 125 9.93 9.97 1.79
N ALA A 126 10.44 9.05 0.97
CA ALA A 126 11.25 9.38 -0.19
C ALA A 126 10.45 10.16 -1.24
N LEU A 127 9.19 9.75 -1.52
CA LEU A 127 8.25 10.48 -2.36
C LEU A 127 8.05 11.92 -1.87
N ARG A 128 7.90 12.11 -0.55
CA ARG A 128 7.77 13.43 0.06
C ARG A 128 9.00 14.30 -0.22
N VAL A 129 10.19 13.75 -0.08
CA VAL A 129 11.47 14.46 -0.27
C VAL A 129 11.67 14.88 -1.74
N ILE A 130 11.17 14.09 -2.69
CA ILE A 130 11.24 14.43 -4.12
C ILE A 130 10.00 15.17 -4.64
N GLY A 131 9.11 15.66 -3.73
CA GLY A 131 8.04 16.58 -4.05
C GLY A 131 6.64 15.99 -4.24
N TYR A 132 6.44 14.69 -4.03
CA TYR A 132 5.11 14.06 -4.05
C TYR A 132 4.44 14.10 -2.67
N PRO A 133 3.11 14.10 -2.60
CA PRO A 133 2.40 13.84 -1.34
C PRO A 133 2.78 12.47 -0.77
N PRO A 134 3.14 12.37 0.53
CA PRO A 134 3.44 11.10 1.17
C PRO A 134 2.13 10.35 1.45
N LEU A 135 1.75 9.44 0.58
CA LEU A 135 0.52 8.67 0.66
C LEU A 135 0.83 7.18 0.74
N ILE A 136 0.14 6.47 1.64
CA ILE A 136 0.13 5.01 1.66
C ILE A 136 -1.28 4.50 1.44
N LEU A 137 -1.40 3.26 0.98
CA LEU A 137 -2.65 2.55 0.75
C LEU A 137 -2.47 1.11 1.21
N ASP A 138 -3.46 0.61 1.93
CA ASP A 138 -3.50 -0.76 2.40
C ASP A 138 -4.30 -1.65 1.45
N LEU A 139 -3.76 -2.82 1.16
CA LEU A 139 -4.36 -3.90 0.39
C LEU A 139 -4.65 -5.04 1.35
N GLU A 140 -5.93 -5.18 1.75
CA GLU A 140 -6.36 -6.16 2.73
C GLU A 140 -6.65 -7.52 2.06
N ALA A 141 -6.14 -8.57 2.66
CA ALA A 141 -6.25 -9.93 2.18
C ALA A 141 -7.07 -10.83 3.12
N GLU A 142 -7.63 -11.91 2.61
CA GLU A 142 -8.32 -12.94 3.38
C GLU A 142 -7.45 -14.19 3.49
N HIS A 143 -7.18 -14.67 4.70
CA HIS A 143 -6.29 -15.79 4.97
C HIS A 143 -4.84 -15.61 4.52
N ASP A 144 -4.39 -14.37 4.54
CA ASP A 144 -3.03 -13.97 4.17
C ASP A 144 -2.65 -12.69 4.95
N THR A 145 -1.43 -12.21 4.78
CA THR A 145 -1.00 -10.92 5.33
C THR A 145 -1.40 -9.78 4.41
N ASP A 146 -1.78 -8.65 4.99
CA ASP A 146 -2.05 -7.43 4.24
C ASP A 146 -0.76 -6.84 3.64
N HIS A 147 -0.92 -6.01 2.62
CA HIS A 147 0.20 -5.40 1.92
C HIS A 147 0.04 -3.89 1.81
N VAL A 148 0.93 -3.16 2.44
CA VAL A 148 0.95 -1.71 2.36
C VAL A 148 1.82 -1.24 1.20
N ILE A 149 1.31 -0.31 0.41
CA ILE A 149 2.01 0.30 -0.72
C ILE A 149 2.04 1.82 -0.58
N ALA A 150 3.10 2.47 -1.06
CA ALA A 150 3.10 3.92 -1.23
C ALA A 150 2.52 4.26 -2.60
N VAL A 151 1.57 5.20 -2.66
CA VAL A 151 0.91 5.60 -3.91
C VAL A 151 1.25 7.03 -4.30
N TYR A 152 1.35 7.28 -5.60
CA TYR A 152 1.62 8.61 -6.14
C TYR A 152 0.79 8.87 -7.39
N ARG A 153 0.63 10.14 -7.73
CA ARG A 153 0.00 10.57 -9.00
C ARG A 153 1.04 11.19 -9.92
N ASN A 154 1.01 10.79 -11.17
CA ASN A 154 1.78 11.47 -12.20
C ASN A 154 1.29 12.93 -12.33
N PRO A 155 2.17 13.93 -12.21
CA PRO A 155 1.77 15.33 -12.28
C PRO A 155 1.29 15.77 -13.67
N ILE A 156 1.61 15.04 -14.73
CA ILE A 156 1.27 15.38 -16.12
C ILE A 156 -0.18 15.00 -16.43
N ASP A 157 -0.56 13.75 -16.19
CA ASP A 157 -1.86 13.20 -16.57
C ASP A 157 -2.75 12.80 -15.38
N GLY A 158 -2.19 12.84 -14.17
CA GLY A 158 -2.92 12.54 -12.95
C GLY A 158 -3.19 11.05 -12.71
N HIS A 159 -2.57 10.14 -13.47
CA HIS A 159 -2.70 8.71 -13.25
C HIS A 159 -1.97 8.26 -11.99
N TRP A 160 -2.47 7.17 -11.41
CA TRP A 160 -1.91 6.58 -10.20
C TRP A 160 -0.84 5.55 -10.52
N GLY A 161 0.23 5.56 -9.73
CA GLY A 161 1.24 4.54 -9.65
C GLY A 161 1.56 4.20 -8.20
N SER A 162 2.41 3.20 -7.99
CA SER A 162 2.80 2.78 -6.64
C SER A 162 4.24 2.31 -6.57
N VAL A 163 4.80 2.45 -5.36
CA VAL A 163 6.09 1.92 -4.96
C VAL A 163 5.85 0.96 -3.79
N ALA A 164 6.37 -0.25 -3.87
CA ALA A 164 6.13 -1.27 -2.85
C ALA A 164 7.32 -2.23 -2.69
N LYS A 165 7.54 -2.71 -1.47
CA LYS A 165 8.51 -3.76 -1.14
C LYS A 165 7.80 -5.08 -0.95
N SER A 166 8.20 -6.10 -1.68
CA SER A 166 7.65 -7.45 -1.52
C SER A 166 8.69 -8.51 -1.86
N ASN A 167 8.60 -9.65 -1.21
CA ASN A 167 9.30 -10.86 -1.58
C ASN A 167 8.52 -11.76 -2.57
N TYR A 168 7.38 -11.26 -3.07
CA TYR A 168 6.67 -11.81 -4.22
C TYR A 168 6.92 -10.92 -5.44
N THR A 169 7.27 -11.49 -6.57
CA THR A 169 7.66 -10.74 -7.78
C THR A 169 6.57 -9.79 -8.28
N GLY A 170 5.31 -10.19 -8.18
CA GLY A 170 4.17 -9.42 -8.69
C GLY A 170 3.68 -8.29 -7.77
N CYS A 171 4.06 -8.27 -6.49
CA CYS A 171 3.51 -7.32 -5.50
C CYS A 171 4.41 -6.10 -5.28
N ARG A 172 5.08 -5.60 -6.33
CA ARG A 172 6.00 -4.47 -6.27
C ARG A 172 5.47 -3.27 -7.04
N TYR A 173 6.32 -2.57 -7.74
CA TYR A 173 6.06 -1.33 -8.47
C TYR A 173 4.89 -1.42 -9.46
N ARG A 174 4.17 -0.28 -9.60
CA ARG A 174 3.22 -0.03 -10.68
C ARG A 174 3.50 1.32 -11.32
N GLU A 175 3.63 1.29 -12.65
CA GLU A 175 3.72 2.52 -13.44
C GLU A 175 2.48 3.39 -13.27
N PRO A 176 2.57 4.73 -13.39
CA PRO A 176 1.44 5.63 -13.17
C PRO A 176 0.51 5.68 -14.39
N VAL A 177 -0.16 4.57 -14.68
CA VAL A 177 -1.09 4.42 -15.82
C VAL A 177 -2.53 4.19 -15.38
N TYR A 178 -2.80 4.08 -14.08
CA TYR A 178 -4.12 3.74 -13.54
C TYR A 178 -4.94 5.01 -13.28
N ARG A 179 -6.16 5.06 -13.82
CA ARG A 179 -7.06 6.22 -13.71
C ARG A 179 -7.66 6.37 -12.31
N SER A 180 -7.76 5.29 -11.56
CA SER A 180 -8.32 5.28 -10.21
C SER A 180 -7.50 4.40 -9.27
N LEU A 181 -7.65 4.64 -7.95
CA LEU A 181 -7.04 3.79 -6.92
C LEU A 181 -7.60 2.37 -6.95
N ARG A 182 -8.88 2.20 -7.32
CA ARG A 182 -9.47 0.87 -7.48
C ARG A 182 -8.81 0.10 -8.63
N GLU A 183 -8.57 0.77 -9.75
CA GLU A 183 -7.88 0.18 -10.90
C GLU A 183 -6.44 -0.20 -10.54
N LEU A 184 -5.72 0.67 -9.84
CA LEU A 184 -4.39 0.39 -9.30
C LEU A 184 -4.42 -0.82 -8.36
N ALA A 185 -5.32 -0.85 -7.36
CA ALA A 185 -5.43 -1.95 -6.42
C ALA A 185 -5.80 -3.28 -7.12
N LEU A 186 -6.69 -3.22 -8.12
CA LEU A 186 -7.09 -4.39 -8.90
C LEU A 186 -5.93 -4.96 -9.74
N SER A 187 -4.93 -4.15 -10.11
CA SER A 187 -3.75 -4.63 -10.82
C SER A 187 -2.88 -5.60 -10.01
N TYR A 188 -3.06 -5.61 -8.70
CA TYR A 188 -2.41 -6.57 -7.80
C TYR A 188 -3.17 -7.90 -7.67
N PHE A 189 -4.45 -7.94 -8.06
CA PHE A 189 -5.35 -9.05 -7.76
C PHE A 189 -4.84 -10.41 -8.22
N ASP A 190 -4.38 -10.53 -9.45
CA ASP A 190 -3.96 -11.80 -10.02
C ASP A 190 -2.59 -12.30 -9.51
N VAL A 191 -1.79 -11.41 -8.96
CA VAL A 191 -0.44 -11.69 -8.45
C VAL A 191 -0.35 -11.69 -6.93
N TYR A 192 -1.49 -11.48 -6.25
CA TYR A 192 -1.59 -11.50 -4.79
C TYR A 192 -2.15 -12.84 -4.32
N PHE A 193 -1.30 -13.68 -3.76
CA PHE A 193 -1.65 -15.03 -3.40
C PHE A 193 -0.86 -15.53 -2.18
N ASN A 194 -1.45 -16.45 -1.43
CA ASN A 194 -0.80 -17.10 -0.29
C ASN A 194 0.05 -18.33 -0.72
N GLN A 195 0.69 -18.97 0.25
CA GLN A 195 1.55 -20.16 0.01
C GLN A 195 0.80 -21.35 -0.58
N ARG A 196 -0.55 -21.38 -0.56
CA ARG A 196 -1.39 -22.39 -1.17
C ARG A 196 -1.81 -22.06 -2.60
N GLY A 197 -1.34 -20.92 -3.12
CA GLY A 197 -1.70 -20.41 -4.44
C GLY A 197 -3.12 -19.87 -4.51
N GLU A 198 -3.75 -19.57 -3.39
CA GLU A 198 -5.09 -18.97 -3.33
C GLU A 198 -4.96 -17.46 -3.54
N ARG A 199 -5.78 -16.87 -4.44
CA ARG A 199 -5.86 -15.41 -4.60
C ARG A 199 -6.58 -14.81 -3.40
N THR A 200 -5.87 -14.01 -2.63
CA THR A 200 -6.28 -13.59 -1.29
C THR A 200 -6.71 -12.13 -1.18
N LEU A 201 -6.36 -11.26 -2.12
CA LEU A 201 -6.72 -9.85 -2.08
C LEU A 201 -8.24 -9.65 -2.14
N ARG A 202 -8.78 -8.83 -1.22
CA ARG A 202 -10.24 -8.59 -1.08
C ARG A 202 -10.64 -7.13 -1.16
N THR A 203 -9.92 -6.28 -0.43
CA THR A 203 -10.29 -4.89 -0.30
C THR A 203 -9.06 -3.98 -0.39
N PHE A 204 -9.29 -2.68 -0.48
CA PHE A 204 -8.25 -1.68 -0.41
C PHE A 204 -8.73 -0.48 0.41
N SER A 205 -7.83 0.19 1.11
CA SER A 205 -8.16 1.37 1.89
C SER A 205 -8.27 2.63 1.03
N ARG A 206 -8.83 3.70 1.59
CA ARG A 206 -8.55 5.05 1.09
C ARG A 206 -7.05 5.38 1.27
N PRO A 207 -6.48 6.26 0.43
CA PRO A 207 -5.09 6.68 0.63
C PRO A 207 -4.96 7.47 1.93
N VAL A 208 -3.94 7.14 2.71
CA VAL A 208 -3.66 7.77 4.00
C VAL A 208 -2.54 8.79 3.83
N PRO A 209 -2.80 10.09 4.06
CA PRO A 209 -1.77 11.12 4.06
C PRO A 209 -0.87 10.97 5.29
N MET A 210 0.39 10.59 5.09
CA MET A 210 1.35 10.38 6.17
C MET A 210 1.71 11.66 6.94
N ARG A 211 1.40 12.85 6.40
CA ARG A 211 1.54 14.14 7.10
C ARG A 211 0.79 14.20 8.43
N ARG A 212 -0.30 13.42 8.59
CA ARG A 212 -1.06 13.34 9.84
C ARG A 212 -0.24 12.82 11.02
N PHE A 213 0.81 12.06 10.73
CA PHE A 213 1.71 11.49 11.73
C PHE A 213 2.99 12.32 11.94
N ASP A 214 3.11 13.50 11.33
CA ASP A 214 4.26 14.39 11.52
C ASP A 214 4.52 14.75 13.00
N PRO A 215 3.49 14.99 13.83
CA PRO A 215 3.69 15.22 15.26
C PRO A 215 4.34 14.04 16.00
N LEU A 216 4.25 12.82 15.46
CA LEU A 216 4.85 11.60 15.99
C LEU A 216 6.22 11.28 15.37
N HIS A 217 6.76 12.20 14.57
CA HIS A 217 8.06 12.05 13.92
C HIS A 217 8.23 10.74 13.14
N TRP A 218 7.18 10.26 12.47
CA TRP A 218 7.11 8.94 11.81
C TRP A 218 8.28 8.64 10.86
N MET A 219 8.91 9.68 10.28
CA MET A 219 10.04 9.52 9.35
C MET A 219 11.35 9.21 10.06
N THR A 220 11.50 9.63 11.33
CA THR A 220 12.82 9.73 12.00
C THR A 220 12.87 9.15 13.41
N THR A 221 11.73 8.76 13.99
CA THR A 221 11.67 8.18 15.34
C THR A 221 12.48 6.88 15.43
N GLU A 222 13.17 6.67 16.54
CA GLU A 222 13.82 5.39 16.85
C GLU A 222 12.84 4.37 17.47
N LYS A 223 11.65 4.84 17.92
CA LYS A 223 10.57 3.97 18.41
C LYS A 223 9.83 3.31 17.25
N PRO A 224 9.27 2.11 17.44
CA PRO A 224 8.42 1.46 16.45
C PRO A 224 7.24 2.35 16.05
N VAL A 225 6.88 2.34 14.76
CA VAL A 225 5.80 3.17 14.20
C VAL A 225 4.49 2.39 14.05
N TRP A 226 4.16 1.51 14.99
CA TRP A 226 2.94 0.69 15.00
C TRP A 226 1.66 1.53 14.92
N PHE A 227 1.66 2.76 15.41
CA PHE A 227 0.53 3.68 15.35
C PHE A 227 0.00 3.93 13.92
N VAL A 228 0.83 3.73 12.89
CA VAL A 228 0.38 3.81 11.49
C VAL A 228 -0.39 2.54 11.12
N ALA A 229 0.11 1.36 11.48
CA ALA A 229 -0.57 0.09 11.25
C ALA A 229 -1.91 0.03 12.00
N GLU A 230 -1.92 0.42 13.28
CA GLU A 230 -3.14 0.54 14.10
C GLU A 230 -4.18 1.46 13.43
N TYR A 231 -3.73 2.58 12.87
CA TYR A 231 -4.63 3.47 12.14
C TYR A 231 -5.20 2.81 10.88
N LEU A 232 -4.41 2.06 10.11
CA LEU A 232 -4.88 1.35 8.92
C LEU A 232 -6.01 0.36 9.24
N LEU A 233 -5.97 -0.28 10.42
CA LEU A 233 -7.03 -1.18 10.89
C LEU A 233 -8.35 -0.46 11.21
N THR A 234 -8.34 0.86 11.44
CA THR A 234 -9.53 1.64 11.83
C THR A 234 -10.23 2.32 10.67
N ILE A 235 -9.60 2.39 9.49
CA ILE A 235 -10.15 3.11 8.35
C ILE A 235 -11.02 2.22 7.46
N SER A 236 -11.88 2.86 6.66
CA SER A 236 -12.74 2.14 5.72
C SER A 236 -11.93 1.52 4.58
N HIS A 237 -12.22 0.26 4.28
CA HIS A 237 -11.76 -0.47 3.10
C HIS A 237 -12.90 -0.69 2.12
N TYR A 238 -12.58 -0.67 0.84
CA TYR A 238 -13.53 -0.79 -0.26
C TYR A 238 -13.34 -2.13 -0.98
N PRO A 239 -14.42 -2.87 -1.27
CA PRO A 239 -14.31 -4.18 -1.89
C PRO A 239 -13.79 -4.08 -3.33
N LEU A 240 -12.84 -4.94 -3.68
CA LEU A 240 -12.38 -5.16 -5.05
C LEU A 240 -13.27 -6.16 -5.78
N ILE A 241 -13.73 -7.18 -5.05
CA ILE A 241 -14.59 -8.24 -5.55
C ILE A 241 -15.73 -8.51 -4.57
N THR A 242 -16.81 -9.09 -5.06
CA THR A 242 -17.92 -9.54 -4.22
C THR A 242 -17.61 -10.86 -3.51
N ARG A 243 -18.31 -11.16 -2.42
CA ARG A 243 -18.22 -12.46 -1.72
C ARG A 243 -18.53 -13.65 -2.66
N ALA A 244 -19.51 -13.46 -3.59
CA ALA A 244 -19.86 -14.50 -4.56
C ALA A 244 -18.72 -14.75 -5.57
N GLN A 245 -18.00 -13.72 -5.99
CA GLN A 245 -16.80 -13.87 -6.82
C GLN A 245 -15.68 -14.56 -6.05
N ALA A 246 -15.42 -14.16 -4.79
CA ALA A 246 -14.37 -14.76 -3.96
C ALA A 246 -14.52 -16.27 -3.80
N LYS A 247 -15.75 -16.78 -3.63
CA LYS A 247 -16.05 -18.23 -3.51
C LYS A 247 -15.77 -19.04 -4.77
N ARG A 248 -15.66 -18.38 -5.94
CA ARG A 248 -15.46 -19.03 -7.25
C ARG A 248 -14.05 -18.85 -7.79
N LEU A 249 -13.15 -18.27 -7.02
CA LEU A 249 -11.77 -18.07 -7.45
C LEU A 249 -11.05 -19.41 -7.58
N HIS A 250 -10.33 -19.56 -8.67
CA HIS A 250 -9.40 -20.68 -8.86
C HIS A 250 -8.05 -20.35 -8.24
N ARG A 251 -7.34 -21.36 -7.80
CA ARG A 251 -5.94 -21.25 -7.41
C ARG A 251 -5.08 -20.91 -8.62
N LEU A 252 -3.91 -20.34 -8.35
CA LEU A 252 -2.89 -20.16 -9.37
C LEU A 252 -2.44 -21.50 -9.94
N ASP A 253 -2.18 -21.53 -11.23
CA ASP A 253 -1.46 -22.63 -11.85
C ASP A 253 -0.01 -22.69 -11.33
N GLY A 254 0.62 -23.87 -11.46
CA GLY A 254 1.95 -24.10 -10.91
C GLY A 254 3.05 -23.22 -11.53
N ARG A 255 2.89 -22.75 -12.76
CA ARG A 255 3.87 -21.86 -13.43
C ARG A 255 3.80 -20.46 -12.82
N SER A 256 2.60 -19.88 -12.74
CA SER A 256 2.35 -18.57 -12.14
C SER A 256 2.77 -18.53 -10.67
N PHE A 257 2.49 -19.61 -9.92
CA PHE A 257 2.91 -19.73 -8.52
C PHE A 257 4.44 -19.69 -8.38
N ARG A 258 5.16 -20.51 -9.14
CA ARG A 258 6.64 -20.53 -9.10
C ARG A 258 7.23 -19.19 -9.51
N ALA A 259 6.72 -18.58 -10.59
CA ALA A 259 7.18 -17.27 -11.04
C ALA A 259 6.98 -16.20 -9.97
N GLY A 260 5.84 -16.20 -9.27
CA GLY A 260 5.56 -15.25 -8.21
C GLY A 260 6.44 -15.41 -6.96
N CYS A 261 7.02 -16.61 -6.75
CA CYS A 261 7.85 -16.94 -5.58
C CYS A 261 9.36 -16.88 -5.84
N LEU A 262 9.84 -16.45 -7.01
CA LEU A 262 11.27 -16.52 -7.38
C LEU A 262 12.21 -15.92 -6.32
N GLU A 263 11.94 -14.73 -5.83
CA GLU A 263 12.78 -14.09 -4.80
C GLU A 263 12.77 -14.80 -3.43
N ARG A 264 11.74 -15.62 -3.16
CA ARG A 264 11.70 -16.44 -1.93
C ARG A 264 12.59 -17.66 -2.02
N ALA A 265 12.84 -18.17 -3.22
CA ALA A 265 13.68 -19.33 -3.47
C ALA A 265 15.19 -19.00 -3.35
N GLU A 266 15.60 -17.80 -3.72
CA GLU A 266 17.00 -17.36 -3.68
C GLU A 266 17.60 -17.28 -2.27
N LYS A 267 16.78 -17.27 -1.22
CA LYS A 267 17.25 -17.29 0.19
C LYS A 267 17.53 -18.68 0.76
N LYS A 268 17.48 -19.73 -0.05
CA LYS A 268 17.76 -21.13 0.35
C LYS A 268 19.06 -21.71 -0.23
N LEU A 269 19.88 -20.87 -0.88
CA LEU A 269 21.20 -21.29 -1.38
C LEU A 269 22.33 -20.78 -0.49
#